data_4fadfc6c1ed3d167e1906c51b95e8fb0
#
_entry.id   4fadfc6c1ed3d167e1906c51b95e8fb0
#
_cell.length_a   1.000
_cell.length_b   1.000
_cell.length_c   1.000
_cell.angle_alpha   90.00
_cell.angle_beta   90.00
_cell.angle_gamma   90.00
#
_symmetry.space_group_name_H-M   'P 1'
#
loop_
_entity.id
_entity.type
_entity.pdbx_description
1 polymer ?
#
loop_
_entity_poly.entity_id
_entity_poly.type
_entity_poly.pdbx_seq_one_letter_code
_entity_poly.pdbx_strand_id
1 'polypeptide(L)'
;MGNFEVFQRTSDGFFNATTLLKQWNANSGMNKKLDHYFENKSTEEFITTIESKENLHTRNSVYVKSRASRGLNSGTWMHPLLFIDFAMWINPEFKYDVLKFVYDQLIQYRNEAGDTYREMATSIASISKKSEIAENITSVARALNHIVYGTHEREIRNKKAEEETMRELVKLQIKVSELIKEGFIKTYEQLINYLRKIWVTKYQPKELIA
;
A
#
# COMPACT_ATOMS: atom_id res chain seq x y z
N MET A 1 -5.36 17.32 10.61
CA MET A 1 -6.01 16.20 11.30
C MET A 1 -7.33 16.71 11.88
N GLY A 2 -8.40 16.66 11.13
CA GLY A 2 -9.61 17.38 11.49
C GLY A 2 -9.31 18.87 11.72
N ASN A 3 -9.77 19.43 12.83
CA ASN A 3 -9.57 20.85 13.18
C ASN A 3 -8.27 21.13 13.96
N PHE A 4 -7.35 20.15 14.09
CA PHE A 4 -6.11 20.33 14.85
C PHE A 4 -4.95 20.75 13.94
N GLU A 5 -4.18 21.73 14.43
CA GLU A 5 -2.94 22.15 13.76
C GLU A 5 -1.85 21.12 13.97
N VAL A 6 -1.21 20.71 12.90
CA VAL A 6 -0.11 19.74 12.92
C VAL A 6 1.17 20.45 12.48
N PHE A 7 2.16 20.47 13.35
CA PHE A 7 3.46 21.08 13.08
C PHE A 7 4.47 20.03 12.66
N GLN A 8 5.04 20.21 11.47
CA GLN A 8 6.10 19.38 10.93
C GLN A 8 7.42 20.13 10.92
N ARG A 9 8.49 19.49 11.33
CA ARG A 9 9.86 20.01 11.26
C ARG A 9 10.46 19.69 9.90
N THR A 10 10.93 20.74 9.19
CA THR A 10 11.44 20.57 7.81
C THR A 10 12.80 19.87 7.72
N SER A 11 13.59 19.88 8.81
CA SER A 11 14.92 19.28 8.84
C SER A 11 14.94 17.76 8.75
N ASP A 12 13.90 17.10 9.27
CA ASP A 12 13.81 15.64 9.36
C ASP A 12 12.39 15.07 9.13
N GLY A 13 11.43 15.95 8.88
CA GLY A 13 10.05 15.54 8.62
C GLY A 13 9.24 15.13 9.86
N PHE A 14 9.79 15.29 11.08
CA PHE A 14 9.13 14.90 12.31
C PHE A 14 7.96 15.81 12.68
N PHE A 15 6.98 15.24 13.35
CA PHE A 15 5.77 15.94 13.81
C PHE A 15 5.74 16.17 15.31
N ASN A 16 5.20 17.31 15.73
CA ASN A 16 5.14 17.70 17.14
C ASN A 16 3.95 17.05 17.87
N ALA A 17 4.20 15.94 18.56
CA ALA A 17 3.20 15.23 19.32
C ALA A 17 2.71 15.98 20.57
N THR A 18 3.61 16.77 21.20
CA THR A 18 3.24 17.57 22.39
C THR A 18 2.19 18.62 22.05
N THR A 19 2.34 19.30 20.92
CA THR A 19 1.38 20.32 20.49
C THR A 19 0.03 19.70 20.13
N LEU A 20 0.03 18.57 19.40
CA LEU A 20 -1.21 17.85 19.11
C LEU A 20 -1.93 17.41 20.38
N LEU A 21 -1.20 16.84 21.36
CA LEU A 21 -1.78 16.38 22.62
C LEU A 21 -2.39 17.53 23.43
N LYS A 22 -1.73 18.69 23.47
CA LYS A 22 -2.28 19.87 24.17
C LYS A 22 -3.59 20.32 23.55
N GLN A 23 -3.67 20.42 22.23
CA GLN A 23 -4.89 20.77 21.51
C GLN A 23 -6.00 19.75 21.76
N TRP A 24 -5.66 18.46 21.70
CA TRP A 24 -6.61 17.38 21.95
C TRP A 24 -7.19 17.46 23.37
N ASN A 25 -6.33 17.55 24.40
CA ASN A 25 -6.76 17.64 25.80
C ASN A 25 -7.64 18.87 26.03
N ALA A 26 -7.28 20.02 25.47
CA ALA A 26 -8.08 21.24 25.59
C ALA A 26 -9.47 21.10 24.96
N ASN A 27 -9.57 20.38 23.84
CA ASN A 27 -10.82 20.25 23.08
C ASN A 27 -11.72 19.13 23.61
N SER A 28 -11.12 18.02 24.09
CA SER A 28 -11.85 16.85 24.57
C SER A 28 -12.19 16.89 26.05
N GLY A 29 -11.61 17.82 26.83
CA GLY A 29 -11.69 17.84 28.29
C GLY A 29 -10.94 16.70 28.98
N MET A 30 -10.18 15.90 28.23
CA MET A 30 -9.37 14.80 28.75
C MET A 30 -8.01 15.29 29.22
N ASN A 31 -7.31 14.45 30.00
CA ASN A 31 -5.95 14.72 30.45
C ASN A 31 -5.03 13.55 30.11
N LYS A 32 -4.90 13.23 28.81
CA LYS A 32 -3.96 12.22 28.35
C LYS A 32 -2.53 12.74 28.47
N LYS A 33 -1.57 11.84 28.72
CA LYS A 33 -0.15 12.16 28.86
C LYS A 33 0.68 11.35 27.86
N LEU A 34 1.76 11.94 27.36
CA LEU A 34 2.70 11.25 26.46
C LEU A 34 3.35 10.04 27.14
N ASP A 35 3.62 10.13 28.44
CA ASP A 35 4.24 9.02 29.17
C ASP A 35 3.36 7.77 29.13
N HIS A 36 2.04 7.91 29.27
CA HIS A 36 1.11 6.76 29.14
C HIS A 36 1.12 6.13 27.73
N TYR A 37 1.37 6.91 26.70
CA TYR A 37 1.55 6.36 25.36
C TYR A 37 2.84 5.54 25.26
N PHE A 38 3.95 6.06 25.79
CA PHE A 38 5.24 5.37 25.75
C PHE A 38 5.36 4.19 26.73
N GLU A 39 4.53 4.13 27.77
CA GLU A 39 4.45 3.00 28.71
C GLU A 39 3.72 1.79 28.11
N ASN A 40 2.99 1.95 27.02
CA ASN A 40 2.33 0.83 26.37
C ASN A 40 3.35 -0.08 25.67
N LYS A 41 3.30 -1.36 25.98
CA LYS A 41 4.16 -2.38 25.36
C LYS A 41 4.03 -2.39 23.84
N SER A 42 2.81 -2.23 23.31
CA SER A 42 2.56 -2.13 21.87
C SER A 42 3.27 -0.95 21.21
N THR A 43 3.37 0.18 21.90
CA THR A 43 4.11 1.36 21.41
C THR A 43 5.61 1.08 21.36
N GLU A 44 6.18 0.40 22.37
CA GLU A 44 7.60 0.03 22.39
C GLU A 44 7.93 -0.96 21.27
N GLU A 45 7.09 -1.97 21.08
CA GLU A 45 7.22 -2.93 19.98
C GLU A 45 7.12 -2.24 18.61
N PHE A 46 6.23 -1.25 18.48
CA PHE A 46 6.08 -0.49 17.23
C PHE A 46 7.28 0.41 16.95
N ILE A 47 7.85 1.08 17.97
CA ILE A 47 9.10 1.85 17.86
C ILE A 47 10.22 0.96 17.32
N THR A 48 10.43 -0.22 17.92
CA THR A 48 11.43 -1.19 17.48
C THR A 48 11.18 -1.66 16.03
N THR A 49 9.92 -1.81 15.66
CA THR A 49 9.53 -2.18 14.28
C THR A 49 9.88 -1.08 13.29
N ILE A 50 9.61 0.19 13.61
CA ILE A 50 9.98 1.33 12.77
C ILE A 50 11.50 1.39 12.62
N GLU A 51 12.26 1.28 13.72
CA GLU A 51 13.73 1.26 13.70
C GLU A 51 14.28 0.21 12.72
N SER A 52 13.73 -1.00 12.79
CA SER A 52 14.14 -2.11 11.93
C SER A 52 13.73 -1.96 10.45
N LYS A 53 12.49 -1.57 10.19
CA LYS A 53 11.92 -1.51 8.84
C LYS A 53 12.42 -0.30 8.04
N GLU A 54 12.60 0.84 8.70
CA GLU A 54 13.09 2.07 8.08
C GLU A 54 14.63 2.17 8.09
N ASN A 55 15.35 1.10 8.52
CA ASN A 55 16.80 1.06 8.66
C ASN A 55 17.37 2.22 9.50
N LEU A 56 16.68 2.59 10.56
CA LEU A 56 17.08 3.65 11.46
C LEU A 56 18.06 3.10 12.49
N HIS A 57 19.22 3.74 12.65
CA HIS A 57 20.31 3.21 13.47
C HIS A 57 20.25 3.62 14.95
N THR A 58 19.34 4.51 15.32
CA THR A 58 19.22 5.01 16.69
C THR A 58 17.78 5.31 17.07
N ARG A 59 17.44 5.14 18.36
CA ARG A 59 16.12 5.47 18.91
C ARG A 59 15.72 6.94 18.70
N ASN A 60 16.70 7.84 18.62
CA ASN A 60 16.49 9.24 18.30
C ASN A 60 16.00 9.46 16.85
N SER A 61 16.11 8.45 16.00
CA SER A 61 15.57 8.46 14.65
C SER A 61 14.06 8.16 14.60
N VAL A 62 13.43 7.74 15.70
CA VAL A 62 11.99 7.49 15.80
C VAL A 62 11.28 8.58 16.56
N TYR A 63 11.88 9.09 17.65
CA TYR A 63 11.38 10.26 18.37
C TYR A 63 12.48 10.99 19.12
N VAL A 64 12.28 12.30 19.31
CA VAL A 64 13.21 13.18 20.04
C VAL A 64 12.42 14.01 21.05
N LYS A 65 12.84 13.96 22.33
CA LYS A 65 12.35 14.85 23.38
C LYS A 65 13.21 16.11 23.39
N SER A 66 12.73 17.21 22.81
CA SER A 66 13.44 18.49 22.81
C SER A 66 13.16 19.26 24.11
N ARG A 67 14.23 19.61 24.81
CA ARG A 67 14.21 20.44 26.02
C ARG A 67 14.35 21.95 25.74
N ALA A 68 14.22 22.38 24.49
CA ALA A 68 14.24 23.80 24.18
C ALA A 68 13.19 24.51 25.04
N SER A 69 13.63 25.44 25.88
CA SER A 69 12.82 25.99 26.96
C SER A 69 11.71 26.90 26.50
N ARG A 70 11.70 27.36 25.26
CA ARG A 70 10.65 28.25 24.68
C ARG A 70 10.54 28.07 23.19
N GLY A 71 9.30 28.18 22.67
CA GLY A 71 8.99 28.27 21.23
C GLY A 71 8.50 26.98 20.59
N LEU A 72 8.27 27.03 19.29
CA LEU A 72 7.71 25.94 18.45
C LEU A 72 8.60 24.70 18.40
N ASN A 73 9.88 24.81 18.75
CA ASN A 73 10.85 23.71 18.73
C ASN A 73 10.86 22.83 20.00
N SER A 74 10.07 23.20 21.03
CA SER A 74 9.98 22.42 22.26
C SER A 74 8.99 21.27 22.13
N GLY A 75 9.21 20.21 22.93
CA GLY A 75 8.30 19.08 23.03
C GLY A 75 8.85 17.77 22.45
N THR A 76 7.97 16.80 22.28
CA THR A 76 8.28 15.50 21.69
C THR A 76 7.97 15.51 20.21
N TRP A 77 8.98 15.24 19.41
CA TRP A 77 8.91 15.14 17.97
C TRP A 77 8.97 13.68 17.58
N MET A 78 8.08 13.23 16.72
CA MET A 78 7.93 11.83 16.33
C MET A 78 8.10 11.65 14.82
N HIS A 79 8.71 10.54 14.45
CA HIS A 79 8.70 10.04 13.08
C HIS A 79 7.26 9.95 12.55
N PRO A 80 6.99 10.20 11.26
CA PRO A 80 5.62 10.24 10.71
C PRO A 80 4.76 9.03 11.09
N LEU A 81 5.30 7.81 10.99
CA LEU A 81 4.56 6.59 11.35
C LEU A 81 4.19 6.54 12.83
N LEU A 82 5.14 6.87 13.72
CA LEU A 82 4.87 6.90 15.17
C LEU A 82 3.86 8.00 15.51
N PHE A 83 3.93 9.14 14.83
CA PHE A 83 2.99 10.23 15.05
C PHE A 83 1.56 9.87 14.62
N ILE A 84 1.38 9.13 13.53
CA ILE A 84 0.07 8.62 13.11
C ILE A 84 -0.49 7.64 14.14
N ASP A 85 0.32 6.69 14.62
CA ASP A 85 -0.09 5.75 15.66
C ASP A 85 -0.46 6.48 16.96
N PHE A 86 0.36 7.45 17.39
CA PHE A 86 0.06 8.31 18.53
C PHE A 86 -1.26 9.08 18.35
N ALA A 87 -1.52 9.64 17.17
CA ALA A 87 -2.75 10.35 16.88
C ALA A 87 -3.98 9.42 16.91
N MET A 88 -3.84 8.19 16.43
CA MET A 88 -4.87 7.16 16.56
C MET A 88 -5.12 6.76 18.03
N TRP A 89 -4.06 6.75 18.85
CA TRP A 89 -4.18 6.45 20.29
C TRP A 89 -4.93 7.55 21.05
N ILE A 90 -4.70 8.83 20.74
CA ILE A 90 -5.40 9.94 21.41
C ILE A 90 -6.83 10.13 20.93
N ASN A 91 -7.10 9.92 19.63
CA ASN A 91 -8.36 10.23 18.97
C ASN A 91 -8.99 8.98 18.32
N PRO A 92 -10.04 8.38 18.94
CA PRO A 92 -10.73 7.23 18.37
C PRO A 92 -11.42 7.51 17.03
N GLU A 93 -11.92 8.73 16.79
CA GLU A 93 -12.52 9.11 15.50
C GLU A 93 -11.47 9.13 14.41
N PHE A 94 -10.32 9.76 14.67
CA PHE A 94 -9.20 9.74 13.73
C PHE A 94 -8.72 8.30 13.45
N LYS A 95 -8.67 7.45 14.49
CA LYS A 95 -8.37 6.02 14.30
C LYS A 95 -9.37 5.36 13.35
N TYR A 96 -10.66 5.63 13.53
CA TYR A 96 -11.70 5.11 12.62
C TYR A 96 -11.47 5.59 11.19
N ASP A 97 -11.20 6.88 10.98
CA ASP A 97 -10.99 7.47 9.66
C ASP A 97 -9.77 6.85 8.95
N VAL A 98 -8.65 6.66 9.67
CA VAL A 98 -7.46 6.00 9.12
C VAL A 98 -7.74 4.56 8.74
N LEU A 99 -8.38 3.79 9.63
CA LEU A 99 -8.73 2.40 9.35
C LEU A 99 -9.76 2.29 8.22
N LYS A 100 -10.72 3.21 8.18
CA LYS A 100 -11.73 3.28 7.12
C LYS A 100 -11.09 3.60 5.77
N PHE A 101 -10.16 4.55 5.72
CA PHE A 101 -9.40 4.86 4.52
C PHE A 101 -8.64 3.64 3.99
N VAL A 102 -7.90 2.94 4.86
CA VAL A 102 -7.18 1.70 4.48
C VAL A 102 -8.15 0.63 3.98
N TYR A 103 -9.26 0.44 4.70
CA TYR A 103 -10.31 -0.50 4.31
C TYR A 103 -10.90 -0.17 2.93
N ASP A 104 -11.25 1.10 2.69
CA ASP A 104 -11.83 1.55 1.43
C ASP A 104 -10.83 1.39 0.27
N GLN A 105 -9.55 1.67 0.48
CA GLN A 105 -8.50 1.43 -0.52
C GLN A 105 -8.39 -0.07 -0.89
N LEU A 106 -8.40 -0.96 0.11
CA LEU A 106 -8.35 -2.41 -0.13
C LEU A 106 -9.58 -2.91 -0.91
N ILE A 107 -10.78 -2.39 -0.59
CA ILE A 107 -12.02 -2.73 -1.31
C ILE A 107 -12.00 -2.15 -2.71
N GLN A 108 -11.54 -0.90 -2.90
CA GLN A 108 -11.43 -0.27 -4.20
C GLN A 108 -10.53 -1.07 -5.13
N TYR A 109 -9.32 -1.46 -4.72
CA TYR A 109 -8.42 -2.28 -5.53
C TYR A 109 -9.02 -3.63 -5.88
N ARG A 110 -9.76 -4.25 -4.95
CA ARG A 110 -10.44 -5.53 -5.22
C ARG A 110 -11.54 -5.37 -6.28
N ASN A 111 -12.35 -4.32 -6.19
CA ASN A 111 -13.42 -4.02 -7.14
C ASN A 111 -12.83 -3.68 -8.52
N GLU A 112 -11.81 -2.82 -8.56
CA GLU A 112 -11.09 -2.47 -9.78
C GLU A 112 -10.49 -3.69 -10.47
N ALA A 113 -9.87 -4.62 -9.71
CA ALA A 113 -9.38 -5.88 -10.25
C ALA A 113 -10.49 -6.77 -10.81
N GLY A 114 -11.69 -6.71 -10.25
CA GLY A 114 -12.87 -7.41 -10.75
C GLY A 114 -13.39 -6.80 -12.06
N ASP A 115 -13.44 -5.48 -12.15
CA ASP A 115 -13.95 -4.76 -13.33
C ASP A 115 -12.96 -4.86 -14.50
N THR A 116 -11.68 -4.65 -14.24
CA THR A 116 -10.63 -4.81 -15.26
C THR A 116 -10.52 -6.26 -15.77
N TYR A 117 -10.80 -7.25 -14.91
CA TYR A 117 -10.90 -8.64 -15.33
C TYR A 117 -12.02 -8.88 -16.32
N ARG A 118 -13.23 -8.32 -16.08
CA ARG A 118 -14.37 -8.45 -17.02
C ARG A 118 -14.08 -7.79 -18.36
N GLU A 119 -13.47 -6.61 -18.32
CA GLU A 119 -13.07 -5.89 -19.53
C GLU A 119 -12.03 -6.67 -20.34
N MET A 120 -11.00 -7.20 -19.67
CA MET A 120 -10.00 -8.07 -20.28
C MET A 120 -10.63 -9.34 -20.87
N ALA A 121 -11.55 -9.98 -20.14
CA ALA A 121 -12.24 -11.18 -20.63
C ALA A 121 -13.04 -10.90 -21.92
N THR A 122 -13.72 -9.75 -21.99
CA THR A 122 -14.43 -9.29 -23.18
C THR A 122 -13.47 -9.07 -24.35
N SER A 123 -12.33 -8.45 -24.10
CA SER A 123 -11.29 -8.23 -25.12
C SER A 123 -10.71 -9.55 -25.63
N ILE A 124 -10.42 -10.52 -24.75
CA ILE A 124 -9.94 -11.85 -25.13
C ILE A 124 -10.99 -12.59 -25.96
N ALA A 125 -12.27 -12.48 -25.60
CA ALA A 125 -13.34 -13.10 -26.36
C ALA A 125 -13.40 -12.60 -27.81
N SER A 126 -13.06 -11.33 -28.07
CA SER A 126 -13.07 -10.75 -29.43
C SER A 126 -11.99 -11.32 -30.38
N ILE A 127 -10.90 -11.85 -29.81
CA ILE A 127 -9.78 -12.44 -30.56
C ILE A 127 -9.74 -13.98 -30.47
N SER A 128 -10.76 -14.59 -29.88
CA SER A 128 -10.86 -16.04 -29.66
C SER A 128 -11.95 -16.66 -30.50
N LYS A 129 -11.78 -17.94 -30.89
CA LYS A 129 -12.87 -18.72 -31.47
C LYS A 129 -13.94 -19.02 -30.42
N LYS A 130 -15.21 -19.02 -30.80
CA LYS A 130 -16.35 -19.20 -29.88
C LYS A 130 -16.21 -20.42 -28.96
N SER A 131 -15.71 -21.56 -29.49
CA SER A 131 -15.49 -22.79 -28.72
C SER A 131 -14.36 -22.70 -27.68
N GLU A 132 -13.43 -21.73 -27.79
CA GLU A 132 -12.20 -21.65 -27.03
C GLU A 132 -12.23 -20.48 -26.04
N ILE A 133 -13.26 -19.63 -26.05
CA ILE A 133 -13.32 -18.38 -25.27
C ILE A 133 -13.08 -18.63 -23.77
N ALA A 134 -13.82 -19.57 -23.16
CA ALA A 134 -13.73 -19.82 -21.72
C ALA A 134 -12.36 -20.36 -21.30
N GLU A 135 -11.77 -21.23 -22.12
CA GLU A 135 -10.43 -21.79 -21.90
C GLU A 135 -9.36 -20.71 -22.05
N ASN A 136 -9.45 -19.89 -23.09
CA ASN A 136 -8.51 -18.81 -23.36
C ASN A 136 -8.51 -17.76 -22.24
N ILE A 137 -9.68 -17.34 -21.75
CA ILE A 137 -9.80 -16.42 -20.59
C ILE A 137 -9.16 -17.04 -19.35
N THR A 138 -9.45 -18.31 -19.08
CA THR A 138 -8.88 -19.02 -17.93
C THR A 138 -7.36 -19.13 -18.03
N SER A 139 -6.83 -19.45 -19.19
CA SER A 139 -5.40 -19.59 -19.45
C SER A 139 -4.67 -18.26 -19.29
N VAL A 140 -5.23 -17.16 -19.81
CA VAL A 140 -4.67 -15.81 -19.61
C VAL A 140 -4.70 -15.43 -18.14
N ALA A 141 -5.80 -15.65 -17.42
CA ALA A 141 -5.89 -15.35 -15.98
C ALA A 141 -4.84 -16.12 -15.16
N ARG A 142 -4.55 -17.39 -15.51
CA ARG A 142 -3.48 -18.18 -14.91
C ARG A 142 -2.11 -17.59 -15.25
N ALA A 143 -1.87 -17.22 -16.51
CA ALA A 143 -0.61 -16.61 -16.94
C ALA A 143 -0.34 -15.30 -16.17
N LEU A 144 -1.34 -14.44 -16.01
CA LEU A 144 -1.22 -13.22 -15.22
C LEU A 144 -0.88 -13.52 -13.75
N ASN A 145 -1.53 -14.53 -13.13
CA ASN A 145 -1.18 -14.92 -11.79
C ASN A 145 0.28 -15.40 -11.67
N HIS A 146 0.77 -16.19 -12.64
CA HIS A 146 2.18 -16.58 -12.67
C HIS A 146 3.13 -15.38 -12.82
N ILE A 147 2.75 -14.38 -13.63
CA ILE A 147 3.57 -13.17 -13.79
C ILE A 147 3.61 -12.35 -12.51
N VAL A 148 2.47 -12.18 -11.85
CA VAL A 148 2.36 -11.30 -10.66
C VAL A 148 2.85 -11.99 -9.39
N TYR A 149 2.41 -13.22 -9.15
CA TYR A 149 2.63 -13.93 -7.88
C TYR A 149 3.73 -15.00 -7.95
N GLY A 150 4.32 -15.25 -9.13
CA GLY A 150 5.28 -16.32 -9.36
C GLY A 150 4.69 -17.73 -9.40
N THR A 151 3.41 -17.89 -9.03
CA THR A 151 2.71 -19.18 -8.99
C THR A 151 1.22 -18.99 -9.26
N HIS A 152 0.53 -20.11 -9.55
CA HIS A 152 -0.93 -20.13 -9.64
C HIS A 152 -1.47 -21.16 -8.66
N GLU A 153 -2.06 -20.68 -7.58
CA GLU A 153 -2.79 -21.47 -6.60
C GLU A 153 -4.26 -21.03 -6.57
N ARG A 154 -5.14 -21.94 -6.12
CA ARG A 154 -6.53 -21.58 -5.87
C ARG A 154 -6.58 -20.48 -4.80
N GLU A 155 -7.34 -19.41 -5.09
CA GLU A 155 -7.52 -18.26 -4.19
C GLU A 155 -6.24 -17.48 -3.86
N ILE A 156 -5.20 -17.56 -4.71
CA ILE A 156 -3.92 -16.86 -4.48
C ILE A 156 -4.11 -15.36 -4.21
N ARG A 157 -5.08 -14.73 -4.87
CA ARG A 157 -5.42 -13.31 -4.70
C ARG A 157 -5.96 -12.99 -3.30
N ASN A 158 -6.58 -13.96 -2.62
CA ASN A 158 -7.06 -13.80 -1.26
C ASN A 158 -5.95 -14.07 -0.24
N LYS A 159 -5.01 -14.96 -0.57
CA LYS A 159 -3.90 -15.35 0.31
C LYS A 159 -2.73 -14.35 0.29
N LYS A 160 -2.49 -13.70 -0.85
CA LYS A 160 -1.38 -12.76 -1.07
C LYS A 160 -1.92 -11.41 -1.56
N ALA A 161 -2.88 -10.84 -0.83
CA ALA A 161 -3.49 -9.55 -1.16
C ALA A 161 -2.59 -8.37 -0.72
N GLU A 162 -1.35 -8.33 -1.20
CA GLU A 162 -0.48 -7.17 -1.05
C GLU A 162 -0.87 -6.10 -2.07
N GLU A 163 -0.90 -4.84 -1.66
CA GLU A 163 -1.29 -3.71 -2.52
C GLU A 163 -0.51 -3.67 -3.82
N GLU A 164 0.80 -3.88 -3.75
CA GLU A 164 1.70 -3.84 -4.91
C GLU A 164 1.35 -4.91 -5.94
N THR A 165 1.12 -6.15 -5.51
CA THR A 165 0.75 -7.25 -6.38
C THR A 165 -0.64 -7.06 -7.00
N MET A 166 -1.59 -6.51 -6.25
CA MET A 166 -2.92 -6.19 -6.77
C MET A 166 -2.85 -5.08 -7.82
N ARG A 167 -2.06 -4.03 -7.59
CA ARG A 167 -1.82 -2.96 -8.57
C ARG A 167 -1.15 -3.49 -9.85
N GLU A 168 -0.17 -4.37 -9.72
CA GLU A 168 0.48 -4.99 -10.87
C GLU A 168 -0.53 -5.82 -11.69
N LEU A 169 -1.38 -6.60 -11.02
CA LEU A 169 -2.41 -7.40 -11.68
C LEU A 169 -3.38 -6.51 -12.47
N VAL A 170 -3.90 -5.45 -11.85
CA VAL A 170 -4.80 -4.48 -12.49
C VAL A 170 -4.14 -3.85 -13.71
N LYS A 171 -2.90 -3.35 -13.58
CA LYS A 171 -2.15 -2.77 -14.70
C LYS A 171 -1.98 -3.76 -15.88
N LEU A 172 -1.71 -5.03 -15.59
CA LEU A 172 -1.57 -6.04 -16.65
C LEU A 172 -2.90 -6.37 -17.32
N GLN A 173 -4.01 -6.42 -16.56
CA GLN A 173 -5.35 -6.63 -17.11
C GLN A 173 -5.75 -5.49 -18.05
N ILE A 174 -5.54 -4.24 -17.63
CA ILE A 174 -5.77 -3.05 -18.45
C ILE A 174 -4.91 -3.12 -19.72
N LYS A 175 -3.62 -3.37 -19.55
CA LYS A 175 -2.67 -3.43 -20.68
C LYS A 175 -3.05 -4.47 -21.72
N VAL A 176 -3.47 -5.66 -21.30
CA VAL A 176 -3.97 -6.70 -22.23
C VAL A 176 -5.20 -6.22 -22.97
N SER A 177 -6.16 -5.60 -22.27
CA SER A 177 -7.39 -5.07 -22.86
C SER A 177 -7.10 -3.99 -23.91
N GLU A 178 -6.25 -3.01 -23.57
CA GLU A 178 -5.84 -1.91 -24.47
C GLU A 178 -5.16 -2.44 -25.73
N LEU A 179 -4.15 -3.31 -25.60
CA LEU A 179 -3.42 -3.84 -26.74
C LEU A 179 -4.31 -4.60 -27.75
N ILE A 180 -5.36 -5.25 -27.23
CA ILE A 180 -6.35 -5.92 -28.09
C ILE A 180 -7.26 -4.88 -28.75
N LYS A 181 -7.81 -3.93 -27.99
CA LYS A 181 -8.74 -2.90 -28.49
C LYS A 181 -8.09 -1.99 -29.53
N GLU A 182 -6.82 -1.63 -29.31
CA GLU A 182 -6.04 -0.81 -30.24
C GLU A 182 -5.54 -1.61 -31.48
N GLY A 183 -5.76 -2.92 -31.49
CA GLY A 183 -5.39 -3.77 -32.62
C GLY A 183 -3.91 -4.15 -32.73
N PHE A 184 -3.12 -3.91 -31.68
CA PHE A 184 -1.74 -4.40 -31.59
C PHE A 184 -1.68 -5.92 -31.41
N ILE A 185 -2.65 -6.50 -30.69
CA ILE A 185 -2.83 -7.94 -30.53
C ILE A 185 -4.14 -8.34 -31.20
N LYS A 186 -4.06 -9.12 -32.26
CA LYS A 186 -5.21 -9.53 -33.10
C LYS A 186 -5.58 -11.01 -32.95
N THR A 187 -4.70 -11.81 -32.36
CA THR A 187 -4.90 -13.25 -32.18
C THR A 187 -4.53 -13.68 -30.77
N TYR A 188 -5.14 -14.76 -30.30
CA TYR A 188 -4.82 -15.36 -29.01
C TYR A 188 -3.34 -15.78 -28.91
N GLU A 189 -2.76 -16.29 -29.99
CA GLU A 189 -1.35 -16.68 -30.06
C GLU A 189 -0.41 -15.47 -29.80
N GLN A 190 -0.71 -14.33 -30.44
CA GLN A 190 0.04 -13.09 -30.17
C GLN A 190 -0.04 -12.67 -28.71
N LEU A 191 -1.22 -12.82 -28.09
CA LEU A 191 -1.41 -12.52 -26.66
C LEU A 191 -0.53 -13.42 -25.78
N ILE A 192 -0.56 -14.72 -25.99
CA ILE A 192 0.25 -15.67 -25.21
C ILE A 192 1.74 -15.39 -25.39
N ASN A 193 2.19 -15.10 -26.60
CA ASN A 193 3.58 -14.74 -26.86
C ASN A 193 3.99 -13.43 -26.15
N TYR A 194 3.09 -12.45 -26.09
CA TYR A 194 3.30 -11.23 -25.33
C TYR A 194 3.45 -11.50 -23.82
N LEU A 195 2.55 -12.26 -23.22
CA LEU A 195 2.60 -12.61 -21.81
C LEU A 195 3.86 -13.44 -21.45
N ARG A 196 4.25 -14.35 -22.34
CA ARG A 196 5.50 -15.11 -22.18
C ARG A 196 6.73 -14.20 -22.15
N LYS A 197 6.78 -13.18 -23.01
CA LYS A 197 7.89 -12.20 -22.99
C LYS A 197 7.94 -11.45 -21.66
N ILE A 198 6.80 -11.02 -21.12
CA ILE A 198 6.76 -10.35 -19.81
C ILE A 198 7.32 -11.28 -18.72
N TRP A 199 6.86 -12.53 -18.69
CA TRP A 199 7.30 -13.50 -17.70
C TRP A 199 8.81 -13.77 -17.79
N VAL A 200 9.33 -13.97 -19.00
CA VAL A 200 10.78 -14.17 -19.22
C VAL A 200 11.58 -12.95 -18.77
N THR A 201 11.13 -11.75 -19.11
CA THR A 201 11.82 -10.51 -18.70
C THR A 201 11.84 -10.35 -17.18
N LYS A 202 10.78 -10.79 -16.48
CA LYS A 202 10.67 -10.64 -15.01
C LYS A 202 11.47 -11.70 -14.25
N TYR A 203 11.47 -12.97 -14.71
CA TYR A 203 12.00 -14.11 -13.97
C TYR A 203 13.24 -14.76 -14.57
N GLN A 204 13.57 -14.46 -15.81
CA GLN A 204 14.81 -14.90 -16.45
C GLN A 204 15.57 -13.66 -16.94
N PRO A 205 16.26 -12.96 -16.02
CA PRO A 205 17.11 -11.84 -16.42
C PRO A 205 18.14 -12.34 -17.45
N LYS A 206 18.30 -11.58 -18.52
CA LYS A 206 19.31 -11.86 -19.54
C LYS A 206 20.64 -12.03 -18.84
N GLU A 207 21.30 -13.18 -19.02
CA GLU A 207 22.72 -13.29 -18.79
C GLU A 207 23.35 -12.15 -19.58
N LEU A 208 24.09 -11.28 -18.87
CA LEU A 208 24.88 -10.25 -19.48
C LEU A 208 25.83 -10.97 -20.45
N ILE A 209 25.53 -10.89 -21.74
CA ILE A 209 26.47 -11.28 -22.78
C ILE A 209 27.63 -10.29 -22.65
N ALA A 210 28.71 -10.76 -22.04
CA ALA A 210 29.99 -10.07 -21.95
C ALA A 210 30.61 -9.93 -23.32
#